data_ded84a9007a32958de7db593ef486232
#
_entry.id   ded84a9007a32958de7db593ef486232
#
_cell.length_a   1.000
_cell.length_b   1.000
_cell.length_c   1.000
_cell.angle_alpha   90.00
_cell.angle_beta   90.00
_cell.angle_gamma   90.00
#
_symmetry.space_group_name_H-M   'P 1'
#
loop_
_entity.id
_entity.type
_entity.pdbx_description
1 polymer ?
#
loop_
_entity_poly.entity_id
_entity_poly.type
_entity_poly.pdbx_seq_one_letter_code
_entity_poly.pdbx_strand_id
1 'polypeptide(L)'
;MDTVFDYEDIQLIPAKCIVNSRSECDTSVMLGKHKFALPVVPANMQTIIDEQVAIQLAEGGYFYIMHRFNPEKRAEFIIDMHTRGLISSISVGVKEEEYGFVEQLAADQLIPDYITIDIAHGHSNAVIRMIQHIKKHLPETFVIAGNVGTPEAVRELENAGADATKVGIGPGKVCITKIKTGFGTGGWQLAALRWCAKAASKPIIADGGIRTHGDIAKSVRFGASMVMIGSLFAGHEESPGETIEMDGKLYKEYFGSASEYQKGEKKNVEGKKMHVAYKGKLQDTLTEMQQDLQSSISYAGGTKLDAIRTVDYVIVKNSIFNGDKVY
;
A
#
# COMPACT_ATOMS: atom_id res chain seq x y z
N MET A 1 -23.16 15.88 6.81
CA MET A 1 -22.01 15.24 6.12
C MET A 1 -20.75 15.75 6.78
N ASP A 2 -19.83 14.85 7.13
CA ASP A 2 -18.54 15.26 7.65
C ASP A 2 -17.76 16.01 6.56
N THR A 3 -16.88 16.93 6.96
CA THR A 3 -16.03 17.68 6.04
C THR A 3 -15.16 16.71 5.26
N VAL A 4 -15.24 16.80 3.93
CA VAL A 4 -14.39 16.02 3.01
C VAL A 4 -13.10 16.78 2.79
N PHE A 5 -11.96 16.08 2.84
CA PHE A 5 -10.62 16.60 2.64
C PHE A 5 -9.70 15.51 2.08
N ASP A 6 -8.60 15.92 1.48
CA ASP A 6 -7.54 15.02 1.03
C ASP A 6 -6.18 15.46 1.60
N TYR A 7 -5.10 14.83 1.20
CA TYR A 7 -3.74 15.06 1.72
C TYR A 7 -3.29 16.52 1.63
N GLU A 8 -3.65 17.20 0.55
CA GLU A 8 -3.27 18.62 0.32
C GLU A 8 -4.00 19.59 1.25
N ASP A 9 -5.15 19.20 1.78
CA ASP A 9 -5.99 20.05 2.63
C ASP A 9 -5.59 19.97 4.11
N ILE A 10 -4.67 19.09 4.49
CA ILE A 10 -4.34 18.83 5.89
C ILE A 10 -2.88 19.20 6.19
N GLN A 11 -2.69 19.89 7.34
CA GLN A 11 -1.38 20.01 7.97
C GLN A 11 -1.47 19.57 9.44
N LEU A 12 -0.48 18.78 9.87
CA LEU A 12 -0.37 18.33 11.24
C LEU A 12 0.22 19.44 12.10
N ILE A 13 -0.29 19.63 13.32
CA ILE A 13 0.18 20.65 14.25
C ILE A 13 1.33 20.07 15.07
N PRO A 14 2.51 20.72 15.12
CA PRO A 14 3.64 20.22 15.86
C PRO A 14 3.41 20.30 17.37
N ALA A 15 3.87 19.28 18.08
CA ALA A 15 3.95 19.23 19.54
C ALA A 15 5.39 19.51 20.02
N LYS A 16 5.57 19.59 21.35
CA LYS A 16 6.89 19.77 21.94
C LYS A 16 7.78 18.56 21.65
N CYS A 17 8.91 18.78 20.98
CA CYS A 17 9.93 17.76 20.77
C CYS A 17 10.55 17.30 22.09
N ILE A 18 10.69 15.99 22.30
CA ILE A 18 11.25 15.36 23.50
C ILE A 18 12.52 14.56 23.24
N VAL A 19 12.95 14.45 21.98
CA VAL A 19 14.18 13.72 21.58
C VAL A 19 15.34 14.70 21.36
N ASN A 20 16.57 14.27 21.61
CA ASN A 20 17.75 15.04 21.31
C ASN A 20 18.18 14.92 19.85
N SER A 21 17.94 13.74 19.25
CA SER A 21 18.16 13.47 17.83
C SER A 21 16.95 12.76 17.23
N ARG A 22 16.61 13.13 16.00
CA ARG A 22 15.53 12.44 15.24
C ARG A 22 15.81 10.97 15.03
N SER A 23 17.09 10.57 15.00
CA SER A 23 17.50 9.16 14.88
C SER A 23 17.09 8.29 16.08
N GLU A 24 16.68 8.89 17.20
CA GLU A 24 16.11 8.17 18.34
C GLU A 24 14.66 7.70 18.08
N CYS A 25 14.00 8.23 17.03
CA CYS A 25 12.62 7.90 16.71
C CYS A 25 12.51 6.55 15.98
N ASP A 26 11.72 5.64 16.54
CA ASP A 26 11.43 4.33 15.97
C ASP A 26 10.28 4.43 14.95
N THR A 27 10.59 4.18 13.69
CA THR A 27 9.64 4.19 12.58
C THR A 27 8.96 2.85 12.33
N SER A 28 9.32 1.83 13.09
CA SER A 28 8.84 0.47 12.88
C SER A 28 7.36 0.30 13.21
N VAL A 29 6.76 -0.70 12.57
CA VAL A 29 5.35 -1.04 12.74
C VAL A 29 5.16 -2.55 12.82
N MET A 30 4.17 -2.99 13.60
CA MET A 30 3.70 -4.38 13.59
C MET A 30 2.58 -4.55 12.57
N LEU A 31 2.66 -5.62 11.76
CA LEU A 31 1.53 -6.10 10.96
C LEU A 31 1.39 -7.61 11.18
N GLY A 32 0.30 -8.04 11.82
CA GLY A 32 0.22 -9.41 12.32
C GLY A 32 1.34 -9.71 13.32
N LYS A 33 2.04 -10.81 13.11
CA LYS A 33 3.14 -11.26 14.00
C LYS A 33 4.52 -10.69 13.64
N HIS A 34 4.65 -9.98 12.51
CA HIS A 34 5.94 -9.48 12.03
C HIS A 34 6.10 -7.98 12.24
N LYS A 35 7.34 -7.58 12.51
CA LYS A 35 7.77 -6.19 12.65
C LYS A 35 8.47 -5.73 11.38
N PHE A 36 8.08 -4.56 10.86
CA PHE A 36 8.67 -3.96 9.67
C PHE A 36 9.30 -2.62 9.99
N ALA A 37 10.39 -2.27 9.29
CA ALA A 37 11.19 -1.08 9.55
C ALA A 37 10.43 0.23 9.29
N LEU A 38 9.51 0.23 8.32
CA LEU A 38 8.69 1.37 7.95
C LEU A 38 7.22 0.97 7.76
N PRO A 39 6.26 1.86 8.00
CA PRO A 39 4.84 1.62 7.76
C PRO A 39 4.49 1.83 6.27
N VAL A 40 5.33 1.38 5.36
CA VAL A 40 5.12 1.54 3.92
C VAL A 40 5.19 0.20 3.19
N VAL A 41 4.45 0.09 2.10
CA VAL A 41 4.48 -1.06 1.21
C VAL A 41 4.41 -0.58 -0.24
N PRO A 42 5.34 -0.99 -1.12
CA PRO A 42 5.23 -0.73 -2.55
C PRO A 42 3.94 -1.32 -3.13
N ALA A 43 3.29 -0.60 -4.03
CA ALA A 43 2.08 -1.09 -4.68
C ALA A 43 2.39 -2.39 -5.45
N ASN A 44 1.49 -3.36 -5.32
CA ASN A 44 1.60 -4.69 -5.92
C ASN A 44 1.30 -4.68 -7.43
N MET A 45 2.13 -3.93 -8.17
CA MET A 45 2.02 -3.68 -9.61
C MET A 45 3.26 -4.20 -10.34
N GLN A 46 3.07 -4.76 -11.53
CA GLN A 46 4.15 -5.35 -12.34
C GLN A 46 5.31 -4.40 -12.67
N THR A 47 5.06 -3.10 -12.68
CA THR A 47 6.10 -2.07 -12.93
C THR A 47 6.79 -1.59 -11.66
N ILE A 48 6.41 -2.08 -10.49
CA ILE A 48 6.96 -1.65 -9.19
C ILE A 48 7.66 -2.80 -8.47
N ILE A 49 7.09 -4.00 -8.51
CA ILE A 49 7.58 -5.15 -7.76
C ILE A 49 7.68 -6.39 -8.64
N ASP A 50 8.76 -7.11 -8.48
CA ASP A 50 9.01 -8.47 -8.94
C ASP A 50 9.65 -9.30 -7.82
N GLU A 51 10.10 -10.50 -8.14
CA GLU A 51 10.71 -11.42 -7.18
C GLU A 51 12.00 -10.83 -6.56
N GLN A 52 12.82 -10.13 -7.36
CA GLN A 52 14.08 -9.55 -6.89
C GLN A 52 13.84 -8.38 -5.94
N VAL A 53 12.93 -7.46 -6.30
CA VAL A 53 12.53 -6.34 -5.43
C VAL A 53 11.89 -6.87 -4.14
N ALA A 54 11.06 -7.91 -4.22
CA ALA A 54 10.44 -8.52 -3.05
C ALA A 54 11.47 -9.11 -2.08
N ILE A 55 12.46 -9.83 -2.60
CA ILE A 55 13.58 -10.38 -1.80
C ILE A 55 14.35 -9.25 -1.12
N GLN A 56 14.77 -8.24 -1.90
CA GLN A 56 15.50 -7.08 -1.36
C GLN A 56 14.73 -6.37 -0.24
N LEU A 57 13.44 -6.15 -0.41
CA LEU A 57 12.58 -5.54 0.62
C LEU A 57 12.50 -6.42 1.88
N ALA A 58 12.27 -7.72 1.72
CA ALA A 58 12.17 -8.66 2.84
C ALA A 58 13.50 -8.76 3.62
N GLU A 59 14.63 -8.85 2.92
CA GLU A 59 15.98 -8.84 3.53
C GLU A 59 16.25 -7.55 4.30
N GLY A 60 15.73 -6.41 3.80
CA GLY A 60 15.82 -5.11 4.47
C GLY A 60 14.84 -4.93 5.64
N GLY A 61 13.98 -5.92 5.92
CA GLY A 61 12.95 -5.84 6.96
C GLY A 61 11.77 -4.94 6.59
N TYR A 62 11.53 -4.73 5.30
CA TYR A 62 10.37 -3.99 4.78
C TYR A 62 9.25 -4.94 4.37
N PHE A 63 8.01 -4.48 4.50
CA PHE A 63 6.85 -5.22 4.01
C PHE A 63 6.71 -5.06 2.50
N TYR A 64 6.30 -6.13 1.85
CA TYR A 64 5.97 -6.16 0.43
C TYR A 64 4.70 -6.98 0.20
N ILE A 65 4.05 -6.75 -0.93
CA ILE A 65 2.96 -7.58 -1.45
C ILE A 65 3.30 -7.88 -2.91
N MET A 66 3.53 -9.18 -3.22
CA MET A 66 3.77 -9.60 -4.60
C MET A 66 2.50 -9.47 -5.43
N HIS A 67 2.59 -8.98 -6.65
CA HIS A 67 1.47 -8.90 -7.57
C HIS A 67 0.97 -10.30 -8.01
N ARG A 68 -0.27 -10.39 -8.50
CA ARG A 68 -0.93 -11.65 -8.90
C ARG A 68 -0.83 -12.01 -10.38
N PHE A 69 -0.01 -11.29 -11.16
CA PHE A 69 0.01 -11.40 -12.62
C PHE A 69 0.90 -12.50 -13.20
N ASN A 70 1.63 -13.24 -12.36
CA ASN A 70 2.41 -14.43 -12.72
C ASN A 70 1.90 -15.62 -11.87
N PRO A 71 0.69 -16.11 -12.12
CA PRO A 71 0.06 -17.11 -11.24
C PRO A 71 0.83 -18.42 -11.18
N GLU A 72 1.50 -18.82 -12.27
CA GLU A 72 2.31 -20.03 -12.38
C GLU A 72 3.56 -20.03 -11.50
N LYS A 73 4.08 -18.86 -11.14
CA LYS A 73 5.29 -18.72 -10.33
C LYS A 73 5.04 -18.53 -8.84
N ARG A 74 3.80 -18.33 -8.43
CA ARG A 74 3.48 -17.98 -7.03
C ARG A 74 3.93 -19.03 -6.02
N ALA A 75 3.73 -20.32 -6.31
CA ALA A 75 4.16 -21.40 -5.42
C ALA A 75 5.68 -21.48 -5.31
N GLU A 76 6.40 -21.38 -6.44
CA GLU A 76 7.86 -21.36 -6.45
C GLU A 76 8.42 -20.16 -5.67
N PHE A 77 7.80 -18.99 -5.82
CA PHE A 77 8.18 -17.79 -5.07
C PHE A 77 8.00 -17.98 -3.55
N ILE A 78 6.91 -18.59 -3.09
CA ILE A 78 6.70 -18.89 -1.67
C ILE A 78 7.81 -19.83 -1.16
N ILE A 79 8.14 -20.88 -1.92
CA ILE A 79 9.20 -21.85 -1.58
C ILE A 79 10.55 -21.14 -1.48
N ASP A 80 10.89 -20.27 -2.44
CA ASP A 80 12.16 -19.53 -2.41
C ASP A 80 12.25 -18.61 -1.18
N MET A 81 11.19 -17.87 -0.87
CA MET A 81 11.14 -17.01 0.32
C MET A 81 11.30 -17.81 1.61
N HIS A 82 10.60 -18.93 1.76
CA HIS A 82 10.74 -19.81 2.92
C HIS A 82 12.14 -20.42 3.03
N THR A 83 12.73 -20.83 1.90
CA THR A 83 14.10 -21.38 1.88
C THR A 83 15.13 -20.35 2.35
N ARG A 84 14.91 -19.08 2.05
CA ARG A 84 15.72 -17.95 2.53
C ARG A 84 15.44 -17.54 3.97
N GLY A 85 14.41 -18.10 4.60
CA GLY A 85 13.95 -17.67 5.93
C GLY A 85 13.29 -16.28 5.91
N LEU A 86 12.76 -15.87 4.77
CA LEU A 86 12.08 -14.59 4.56
C LEU A 86 10.56 -14.76 4.60
N ILE A 87 9.84 -13.68 4.93
CA ILE A 87 8.37 -13.67 4.88
C ILE A 87 7.89 -13.86 3.43
N SER A 88 6.81 -14.62 3.26
CA SER A 88 6.13 -14.79 1.98
C SER A 88 4.81 -14.02 1.96
N SER A 89 4.66 -13.11 0.99
CA SER A 89 3.46 -12.29 0.82
C SER A 89 3.05 -12.27 -0.66
N ILE A 90 1.87 -12.80 -0.94
CA ILE A 90 1.34 -12.96 -2.30
C ILE A 90 -0.01 -12.27 -2.47
N SER A 91 -0.46 -12.10 -3.71
CA SER A 91 -1.80 -11.64 -4.04
C SER A 91 -2.61 -12.71 -4.78
N VAL A 92 -3.91 -12.72 -4.54
CA VAL A 92 -4.90 -13.56 -5.23
C VAL A 92 -6.07 -12.71 -5.75
N GLY A 93 -6.75 -13.23 -6.76
CA GLY A 93 -8.04 -12.73 -7.22
C GLY A 93 -9.21 -13.47 -6.54
N VAL A 94 -10.37 -13.49 -7.23
CA VAL A 94 -11.61 -14.15 -6.76
C VAL A 94 -12.23 -15.08 -7.79
N LYS A 95 -11.49 -15.45 -8.84
CA LYS A 95 -11.93 -16.39 -9.84
C LYS A 95 -11.76 -17.85 -9.36
N GLU A 96 -12.37 -18.78 -10.05
CA GLU A 96 -12.38 -20.21 -9.68
C GLU A 96 -10.97 -20.80 -9.53
N GLU A 97 -10.07 -20.45 -10.44
CA GLU A 97 -8.69 -20.91 -10.39
C GLU A 97 -7.95 -20.50 -9.09
N GLU A 98 -8.36 -19.38 -8.48
CA GLU A 98 -7.74 -18.90 -7.23
C GLU A 98 -8.17 -19.73 -6.01
N TYR A 99 -9.40 -20.25 -6.01
CA TYR A 99 -9.87 -21.18 -4.97
C TYR A 99 -9.07 -22.48 -5.01
N GLY A 100 -8.89 -23.07 -6.20
CA GLY A 100 -8.06 -24.25 -6.39
C GLY A 100 -6.60 -24.03 -6.00
N PHE A 101 -6.05 -22.85 -6.28
CA PHE A 101 -4.69 -22.51 -5.85
C PHE A 101 -4.55 -22.48 -4.32
N VAL A 102 -5.50 -21.88 -3.60
CA VAL A 102 -5.51 -21.86 -2.12
C VAL A 102 -5.60 -23.28 -1.54
N GLU A 103 -6.45 -24.14 -2.14
CA GLU A 103 -6.56 -25.54 -1.72
C GLU A 103 -5.27 -26.31 -1.97
N GLN A 104 -4.61 -26.07 -3.11
CA GLN A 104 -3.33 -26.70 -3.43
C GLN A 104 -2.23 -26.27 -2.44
N LEU A 105 -2.13 -24.98 -2.10
CA LEU A 105 -1.20 -24.50 -1.07
C LEU A 105 -1.40 -25.22 0.27
N ALA A 106 -2.65 -25.42 0.68
CA ALA A 106 -2.97 -26.16 1.90
C ALA A 106 -2.59 -27.63 1.81
N ALA A 107 -2.87 -28.30 0.69
CA ALA A 107 -2.52 -29.70 0.44
C ALA A 107 -1.00 -29.93 0.45
N ASP A 108 -0.25 -29.00 -0.12
CA ASP A 108 1.21 -29.03 -0.18
C ASP A 108 1.88 -28.54 1.12
N GLN A 109 1.11 -28.12 2.13
CA GLN A 109 1.59 -27.50 3.37
C GLN A 109 2.47 -26.27 3.13
N LEU A 110 2.23 -25.56 2.04
CA LEU A 110 2.94 -24.35 1.65
C LEU A 110 2.14 -23.12 2.10
N ILE A 111 2.37 -22.69 3.34
CA ILE A 111 1.56 -21.66 4.01
C ILE A 111 2.23 -20.29 3.87
N PRO A 112 1.71 -19.37 3.04
CA PRO A 112 2.25 -18.02 2.98
C PRO A 112 1.92 -17.24 4.26
N ASP A 113 2.85 -16.36 4.67
CA ASP A 113 2.63 -15.49 5.84
C ASP A 113 1.48 -14.51 5.60
N TYR A 114 1.37 -13.98 4.36
CA TYR A 114 0.34 -13.03 3.96
C TYR A 114 -0.29 -13.40 2.62
N ILE A 115 -1.60 -13.26 2.54
CA ILE A 115 -2.35 -13.27 1.27
C ILE A 115 -3.15 -11.99 1.17
N THR A 116 -2.96 -11.26 0.07
CA THR A 116 -3.76 -10.07 -0.27
C THR A 116 -4.79 -10.44 -1.34
N ILE A 117 -6.07 -10.26 -1.03
CA ILE A 117 -7.15 -10.34 -2.02
C ILE A 117 -7.20 -8.98 -2.73
N ASP A 118 -6.81 -8.95 -4.01
CA ASP A 118 -6.58 -7.72 -4.78
C ASP A 118 -7.64 -7.53 -5.86
N ILE A 119 -8.72 -6.82 -5.50
CA ILE A 119 -9.88 -6.54 -6.36
C ILE A 119 -10.19 -5.04 -6.35
N ALA A 120 -10.42 -4.46 -7.52
CA ALA A 120 -10.68 -3.03 -7.67
C ALA A 120 -11.86 -2.52 -6.83
N HIS A 121 -12.93 -3.32 -6.69
CA HIS A 121 -14.06 -3.09 -5.79
C HIS A 121 -14.22 -4.27 -4.85
N GLY A 122 -13.57 -4.19 -3.70
CA GLY A 122 -13.46 -5.28 -2.72
C GLY A 122 -14.72 -5.52 -1.89
N HIS A 123 -15.65 -4.57 -1.82
CA HIS A 123 -16.91 -4.75 -1.12
C HIS A 123 -17.87 -5.61 -1.94
N SER A 124 -17.63 -6.91 -1.97
CA SER A 124 -18.39 -7.85 -2.78
C SER A 124 -18.48 -9.24 -2.16
N ASN A 125 -19.56 -9.96 -2.48
CA ASN A 125 -19.75 -11.34 -2.04
C ASN A 125 -18.61 -12.27 -2.49
N ALA A 126 -17.98 -11.99 -3.63
CA ALA A 126 -16.85 -12.78 -4.11
C ALA A 126 -15.63 -12.65 -3.22
N VAL A 127 -15.32 -11.42 -2.77
CA VAL A 127 -14.22 -11.17 -1.82
C VAL A 127 -14.52 -11.80 -0.47
N ILE A 128 -15.75 -11.65 0.04
CA ILE A 128 -16.19 -12.27 1.30
C ILE A 128 -15.99 -13.80 1.27
N ARG A 129 -16.46 -14.46 0.20
CA ARG A 129 -16.25 -15.91 0.04
C ARG A 129 -14.78 -16.29 -0.03
N MET A 130 -13.95 -15.50 -0.72
CA MET A 130 -12.50 -15.78 -0.81
C MET A 130 -11.81 -15.63 0.56
N ILE A 131 -12.17 -14.62 1.36
CA ILE A 131 -11.66 -14.48 2.74
C ILE A 131 -11.98 -15.73 3.55
N GLN A 132 -13.25 -16.15 3.55
CA GLN A 132 -13.72 -17.33 4.28
C GLN A 132 -13.03 -18.61 3.78
N HIS A 133 -12.81 -18.74 2.48
CA HIS A 133 -12.11 -19.87 1.88
C HIS A 133 -10.64 -19.93 2.31
N ILE A 134 -9.93 -18.81 2.26
CA ILE A 134 -8.53 -18.74 2.74
C ILE A 134 -8.47 -19.11 4.23
N LYS A 135 -9.32 -18.51 5.05
CA LYS A 135 -9.34 -18.78 6.51
C LYS A 135 -9.69 -20.23 6.85
N LYS A 136 -10.48 -20.89 6.01
CA LYS A 136 -10.81 -22.32 6.17
C LYS A 136 -9.61 -23.21 5.86
N HIS A 137 -8.87 -22.94 4.79
CA HIS A 137 -7.80 -23.81 4.29
C HIS A 137 -6.41 -23.44 4.79
N LEU A 138 -6.18 -22.14 5.06
CA LEU A 138 -4.90 -21.57 5.52
C LEU A 138 -5.15 -20.66 6.76
N PRO A 139 -5.57 -21.21 7.92
CA PRO A 139 -6.02 -20.42 9.08
C PRO A 139 -4.91 -19.52 9.66
N GLU A 140 -3.65 -19.90 9.52
CA GLU A 140 -2.49 -19.16 10.05
C GLU A 140 -2.09 -17.97 9.16
N THR A 141 -2.53 -17.95 7.91
CA THR A 141 -2.19 -16.89 6.96
C THR A 141 -2.88 -15.58 7.34
N PHE A 142 -2.13 -14.49 7.36
CA PHE A 142 -2.67 -13.14 7.55
C PHE A 142 -3.33 -12.65 6.26
N VAL A 143 -4.64 -12.42 6.30
CA VAL A 143 -5.44 -12.05 5.12
C VAL A 143 -5.68 -10.55 5.06
N ILE A 144 -5.18 -9.91 4.00
CA ILE A 144 -5.43 -8.52 3.66
C ILE A 144 -6.49 -8.50 2.57
N ALA A 145 -7.59 -7.76 2.76
CA ALA A 145 -8.67 -7.71 1.78
C ALA A 145 -8.92 -6.29 1.28
N GLY A 146 -9.10 -6.12 -0.01
CA GLY A 146 -9.38 -4.82 -0.61
C GLY A 146 -9.71 -4.90 -2.12
N ASN A 147 -9.99 -3.72 -2.73
CA ASN A 147 -9.95 -2.42 -2.10
C ASN A 147 -11.34 -1.95 -1.68
N VAL A 148 -11.41 -1.22 -0.60
CA VAL A 148 -12.66 -0.68 -0.06
C VAL A 148 -12.55 0.84 0.17
N GLY A 149 -13.69 1.51 0.35
CA GLY A 149 -13.74 2.97 0.56
C GLY A 149 -14.79 3.42 1.57
N THR A 150 -15.46 2.48 2.25
CA THR A 150 -16.54 2.79 3.19
C THR A 150 -16.40 2.04 4.52
N PRO A 151 -16.91 2.60 5.63
CA PRO A 151 -16.94 1.93 6.94
C PRO A 151 -17.69 0.59 6.93
N GLU A 152 -18.77 0.49 6.19
CA GLU A 152 -19.57 -0.73 6.04
C GLU A 152 -18.72 -1.85 5.44
N ALA A 153 -17.99 -1.54 4.35
CA ALA A 153 -17.12 -2.50 3.68
C ALA A 153 -16.03 -3.01 4.61
N VAL A 154 -15.39 -2.13 5.39
CA VAL A 154 -14.36 -2.52 6.37
C VAL A 154 -14.95 -3.52 7.37
N ARG A 155 -16.08 -3.19 7.99
CA ARG A 155 -16.73 -4.08 8.99
C ARG A 155 -17.11 -5.43 8.39
N GLU A 156 -17.65 -5.42 7.18
CA GLU A 156 -18.11 -6.66 6.53
C GLU A 156 -16.95 -7.58 6.18
N LEU A 157 -15.83 -7.03 5.67
CA LEU A 157 -14.64 -7.83 5.38
C LEU A 157 -13.95 -8.34 6.67
N GLU A 158 -13.89 -7.53 7.73
CA GLU A 158 -13.39 -7.97 9.04
C GLU A 158 -14.26 -9.09 9.62
N ASN A 159 -15.58 -8.97 9.54
CA ASN A 159 -16.53 -10.01 9.99
C ASN A 159 -16.40 -11.30 9.16
N ALA A 160 -16.00 -11.21 7.90
CA ALA A 160 -15.71 -12.37 7.06
C ALA A 160 -14.40 -13.08 7.43
N GLY A 161 -13.53 -12.44 8.22
CA GLY A 161 -12.27 -13.01 8.69
C GLY A 161 -11.01 -12.30 8.16
N ALA A 162 -11.12 -11.16 7.48
CA ALA A 162 -9.94 -10.39 7.10
C ALA A 162 -9.17 -9.91 8.33
N ASP A 163 -7.84 -10.00 8.29
CA ASP A 163 -6.95 -9.53 9.36
C ASP A 163 -6.53 -8.08 9.16
N ALA A 164 -6.66 -7.57 7.93
CA ALA A 164 -6.50 -6.16 7.58
C ALA A 164 -7.35 -5.81 6.35
N THR A 165 -7.72 -4.53 6.23
CA THR A 165 -8.39 -4.02 5.03
C THR A 165 -7.54 -2.99 4.30
N LYS A 166 -7.59 -3.01 2.96
CA LYS A 166 -6.90 -2.07 2.10
C LYS A 166 -7.89 -1.01 1.61
N VAL A 167 -7.71 0.24 2.08
CA VAL A 167 -8.63 1.36 1.86
C VAL A 167 -8.09 2.29 0.79
N GLY A 168 -8.84 2.42 -0.30
CA GLY A 168 -8.52 3.32 -1.42
C GLY A 168 -9.03 2.76 -2.74
N ILE A 169 -9.98 3.47 -3.37
CA ILE A 169 -10.51 3.14 -4.68
C ILE A 169 -10.10 4.24 -5.65
N GLY A 170 -9.08 3.96 -6.45
CA GLY A 170 -8.64 4.83 -7.51
C GLY A 170 -7.99 6.17 -7.15
N PRO A 171 -7.36 6.38 -5.97
CA PRO A 171 -6.66 7.63 -5.67
C PRO A 171 -5.26 7.70 -6.29
N GLY A 172 -4.75 6.59 -6.82
CA GLY A 172 -3.41 6.46 -7.37
C GLY A 172 -3.21 7.29 -8.66
N LYS A 173 -1.97 7.70 -8.93
CA LYS A 173 -1.57 8.56 -10.04
C LYS A 173 -1.91 7.99 -11.43
N VAL A 174 -1.87 6.67 -11.58
CA VAL A 174 -2.18 5.97 -12.84
C VAL A 174 -3.61 5.42 -12.89
N CYS A 175 -4.41 5.64 -11.84
CA CYS A 175 -5.79 5.19 -11.80
C CYS A 175 -6.72 6.25 -12.43
N ILE A 176 -7.68 5.78 -13.24
CA ILE A 176 -8.69 6.61 -13.88
C ILE A 176 -10.13 6.16 -13.53
N THR A 177 -10.29 5.37 -12.49
CA THR A 177 -11.59 4.83 -12.05
C THR A 177 -12.65 5.92 -11.91
N LYS A 178 -12.33 7.01 -11.21
CA LYS A 178 -13.28 8.13 -11.02
C LYS A 178 -13.74 8.78 -12.34
N ILE A 179 -12.85 8.83 -13.33
CA ILE A 179 -13.17 9.41 -14.66
C ILE A 179 -14.08 8.47 -15.44
N LYS A 180 -13.89 7.16 -15.30
CA LYS A 180 -14.62 6.13 -16.04
C LYS A 180 -15.96 5.78 -15.42
N THR A 181 -16.04 5.78 -14.10
CA THR A 181 -17.18 5.23 -13.37
C THR A 181 -17.94 6.26 -12.53
N GLY A 182 -17.34 7.42 -12.24
CA GLY A 182 -17.85 8.40 -11.28
C GLY A 182 -17.62 8.01 -9.82
N PHE A 183 -17.07 6.83 -9.53
CA PHE A 183 -16.79 6.33 -8.19
C PHE A 183 -15.30 6.39 -7.86
N GLY A 184 -14.99 6.41 -6.56
CA GLY A 184 -13.63 6.35 -6.06
C GLY A 184 -13.40 7.25 -4.87
N THR A 185 -12.20 7.14 -4.29
CA THR A 185 -11.75 7.95 -3.15
C THR A 185 -10.75 9.05 -3.54
N GLY A 186 -10.40 9.15 -4.81
CA GLY A 186 -9.47 10.18 -5.31
C GLY A 186 -10.05 11.60 -5.15
N GLY A 187 -9.30 12.45 -4.45
CA GLY A 187 -9.73 13.80 -4.06
C GLY A 187 -10.35 13.86 -2.65
N TRP A 188 -10.52 12.70 -1.98
CA TRP A 188 -10.99 12.59 -0.60
C TRP A 188 -10.48 11.33 0.12
N GLN A 189 -9.35 10.77 -0.35
CA GLN A 189 -8.76 9.55 0.19
C GLN A 189 -8.49 9.63 1.69
N LEU A 190 -7.96 10.75 2.17
CA LEU A 190 -7.65 10.91 3.58
C LEU A 190 -8.92 10.96 4.47
N ALA A 191 -10.00 11.55 3.97
CA ALA A 191 -11.31 11.52 4.63
C ALA A 191 -11.91 10.11 4.64
N ALA A 192 -11.81 9.37 3.52
CA ALA A 192 -12.25 7.96 3.45
C ALA A 192 -11.48 7.10 4.46
N LEU A 193 -10.15 7.28 4.54
CA LEU A 193 -9.32 6.60 5.51
C LEU A 193 -9.79 6.86 6.95
N ARG A 194 -10.04 8.13 7.31
CA ARG A 194 -10.58 8.51 8.62
C ARG A 194 -11.90 7.82 8.94
N TRP A 195 -12.83 7.79 7.99
CA TRP A 195 -14.12 7.14 8.19
C TRP A 195 -13.98 5.63 8.37
N CYS A 196 -13.19 5.00 7.54
CA CYS A 196 -12.90 3.57 7.63
C CYS A 196 -12.20 3.22 8.95
N ALA A 197 -11.20 4.01 9.37
CA ALA A 197 -10.45 3.77 10.59
C ALA A 197 -11.31 3.86 11.87
N LYS A 198 -12.34 4.73 11.88
CA LYS A 198 -13.30 4.80 13.00
C LYS A 198 -14.16 3.54 13.15
N ALA A 199 -14.33 2.80 12.06
CA ALA A 199 -15.16 1.59 12.04
C ALA A 199 -14.34 0.30 12.17
N ALA A 200 -13.04 0.38 11.90
CA ALA A 200 -12.11 -0.75 11.89
C ALA A 200 -11.78 -1.21 13.32
N SER A 201 -11.70 -2.51 13.49
CA SER A 201 -11.15 -3.20 14.67
C SER A 201 -9.78 -3.84 14.36
N LYS A 202 -9.41 -3.91 13.09
CA LYS A 202 -8.18 -4.50 12.55
C LYS A 202 -7.34 -3.43 11.84
N PRO A 203 -6.06 -3.72 11.55
CA PRO A 203 -5.20 -2.81 10.79
C PRO A 203 -5.81 -2.36 9.46
N ILE A 204 -5.55 -1.10 9.09
CA ILE A 204 -5.88 -0.54 7.78
C ILE A 204 -4.60 -0.24 7.02
N ILE A 205 -4.57 -0.61 5.74
CA ILE A 205 -3.57 -0.18 4.77
C ILE A 205 -4.18 0.93 3.93
N ALA A 206 -3.64 2.16 4.03
CA ALA A 206 -4.05 3.26 3.16
C ALA A 206 -3.42 3.06 1.78
N ASP A 207 -4.25 2.90 0.73
CA ASP A 207 -3.78 2.57 -0.60
C ASP A 207 -3.99 3.70 -1.60
N GLY A 208 -2.88 4.31 -2.00
CA GLY A 208 -2.81 5.32 -3.05
C GLY A 208 -3.07 6.75 -2.58
N GLY A 209 -2.81 7.70 -3.48
CA GLY A 209 -2.92 9.13 -3.21
C GLY A 209 -1.68 9.75 -2.56
N ILE A 210 -0.71 8.96 -2.15
CA ILE A 210 0.54 9.39 -1.52
C ILE A 210 1.45 10.01 -2.59
N ARG A 211 1.87 11.24 -2.38
CA ARG A 211 2.70 12.01 -3.31
C ARG A 211 4.01 12.50 -2.68
N THR A 212 4.02 12.66 -1.37
CA THR A 212 5.16 13.11 -0.58
C THR A 212 5.35 12.21 0.64
N HIS A 213 6.52 12.24 1.27
CA HIS A 213 6.76 11.49 2.50
C HIS A 213 5.91 12.00 3.67
N GLY A 214 5.56 13.29 3.67
CA GLY A 214 4.63 13.85 4.66
C GLY A 214 3.23 13.23 4.62
N ASP A 215 2.79 12.72 3.46
CA ASP A 215 1.49 12.04 3.34
C ASP A 215 1.48 10.69 4.09
N ILE A 216 2.64 10.07 4.31
CA ILE A 216 2.79 8.87 5.15
C ILE A 216 2.38 9.21 6.59
N ALA A 217 2.95 10.29 7.15
CA ALA A 217 2.59 10.75 8.50
C ALA A 217 1.12 11.14 8.61
N LYS A 218 0.55 11.81 7.60
CA LYS A 218 -0.88 12.12 7.54
C LYS A 218 -1.73 10.84 7.53
N SER A 219 -1.35 9.83 6.75
CA SER A 219 -2.05 8.53 6.74
C SER A 219 -2.04 7.86 8.11
N VAL A 220 -0.90 7.84 8.79
CA VAL A 220 -0.77 7.31 10.15
C VAL A 220 -1.67 8.09 11.12
N ARG A 221 -1.68 9.43 11.02
CA ARG A 221 -2.57 10.29 11.84
C ARG A 221 -4.04 9.93 11.69
N PHE A 222 -4.46 9.58 10.49
CA PHE A 222 -5.85 9.26 10.18
C PHE A 222 -6.18 7.77 10.27
N GLY A 223 -5.28 6.94 10.84
CA GLY A 223 -5.58 5.58 11.27
C GLY A 223 -4.94 4.46 10.45
N ALA A 224 -4.10 4.77 9.44
CA ALA A 224 -3.36 3.75 8.74
C ALA A 224 -2.33 3.06 9.63
N SER A 225 -2.24 1.74 9.53
CA SER A 225 -1.14 0.94 10.07
C SER A 225 0.00 0.82 9.05
N MET A 226 -0.35 0.71 7.77
CA MET A 226 0.56 0.68 6.64
C MET A 226 0.05 1.62 5.54
N VAL A 227 0.95 2.05 4.67
CA VAL A 227 0.66 2.95 3.55
C VAL A 227 1.18 2.34 2.27
N MET A 228 0.28 1.99 1.34
CA MET A 228 0.66 1.46 0.04
C MET A 228 0.90 2.60 -0.95
N ILE A 229 2.07 2.56 -1.60
CA ILE A 229 2.57 3.66 -2.41
C ILE A 229 2.99 3.15 -3.79
N GLY A 230 2.46 3.78 -4.84
CA GLY A 230 2.83 3.48 -6.23
C GLY A 230 3.95 4.39 -6.74
N SER A 231 3.63 5.67 -6.97
CA SER A 231 4.49 6.57 -7.74
C SER A 231 5.83 6.89 -7.08
N LEU A 232 5.95 6.88 -5.75
CA LEU A 232 7.23 7.10 -5.08
C LEU A 232 8.16 5.88 -5.20
N PHE A 233 7.59 4.67 -5.32
CA PHE A 233 8.35 3.44 -5.56
C PHE A 233 8.56 3.09 -7.04
N ALA A 234 7.90 3.79 -7.95
CA ALA A 234 8.19 3.69 -9.38
C ALA A 234 9.43 4.52 -9.74
N GLY A 235 10.20 4.09 -10.74
CA GLY A 235 11.32 4.86 -11.27
C GLY A 235 12.69 4.50 -10.69
N HIS A 236 12.78 3.50 -9.83
CA HIS A 236 14.08 3.05 -9.30
C HIS A 236 14.84 2.14 -10.28
N GLU A 237 16.13 2.01 -10.04
CA GLU A 237 16.99 1.10 -10.77
C GLU A 237 16.42 -0.32 -10.76
N GLU A 238 15.97 -0.77 -9.60
CA GLU A 238 15.42 -2.10 -9.34
C GLU A 238 13.97 -2.27 -9.83
N SER A 239 13.24 -1.18 -10.10
CA SER A 239 11.84 -1.26 -10.58
C SER A 239 11.75 -2.04 -11.89
N PRO A 240 10.82 -3.03 -12.01
CA PRO A 240 10.73 -3.90 -13.19
C PRO A 240 10.29 -3.20 -14.48
N GLY A 241 9.67 -2.01 -14.40
CA GLY A 241 9.26 -1.23 -15.57
C GLY A 241 10.44 -0.92 -16.50
N GLU A 242 10.19 -0.92 -17.80
CA GLU A 242 11.22 -0.67 -18.82
C GLU A 242 11.90 0.70 -18.60
N THR A 243 13.23 0.70 -18.72
CA THR A 243 14.01 1.95 -18.68
C THR A 243 14.11 2.52 -20.10
N ILE A 244 13.69 3.76 -20.28
CA ILE A 244 13.74 4.45 -21.55
C ILE A 244 14.48 5.78 -21.42
N GLU A 245 15.11 6.23 -22.49
CA GLU A 245 15.75 7.54 -22.58
C GLU A 245 14.90 8.46 -23.45
N MET A 246 14.61 9.66 -22.95
CA MET A 246 13.93 10.73 -23.66
C MET A 246 14.63 12.05 -23.36
N ASP A 247 15.02 12.77 -24.41
CA ASP A 247 15.71 14.07 -24.30
C ASP A 247 16.95 14.03 -23.40
N GLY A 248 17.75 12.95 -23.47
CA GLY A 248 18.96 12.75 -22.66
C GLY A 248 18.70 12.48 -21.18
N LYS A 249 17.47 12.15 -20.80
CA LYS A 249 17.09 11.78 -19.43
C LYS A 249 16.49 10.39 -19.38
N LEU A 250 16.77 9.67 -18.30
CA LEU A 250 16.24 8.34 -18.06
C LEU A 250 14.86 8.42 -17.38
N TYR A 251 13.99 7.52 -17.82
CA TYR A 251 12.65 7.32 -17.28
C TYR A 251 12.36 5.82 -17.13
N LYS A 252 11.41 5.49 -16.27
CA LYS A 252 10.86 4.14 -16.12
C LYS A 252 9.38 4.14 -16.51
N GLU A 253 8.95 3.05 -17.14
CA GLU A 253 7.53 2.80 -17.36
C GLU A 253 6.80 2.58 -16.05
N TYR A 254 5.59 3.14 -15.96
CA TYR A 254 4.70 2.99 -14.83
C TYR A 254 3.25 2.90 -15.32
N PHE A 255 2.57 1.78 -15.06
CA PHE A 255 1.18 1.59 -15.45
C PHE A 255 0.37 0.89 -14.37
N GLY A 256 -0.94 1.19 -14.35
CA GLY A 256 -1.88 0.64 -13.38
C GLY A 256 -2.26 -0.81 -13.67
N SER A 257 -2.56 -1.58 -12.62
CA SER A 257 -3.02 -2.97 -12.71
C SER A 257 -4.30 -3.15 -13.55
N ALA A 258 -5.15 -2.12 -13.62
CA ALA A 258 -6.36 -2.11 -14.44
C ALA A 258 -6.17 -1.41 -15.81
N SER A 259 -4.92 -1.21 -16.27
CA SER A 259 -4.62 -0.64 -17.59
C SER A 259 -4.80 -1.66 -18.71
N GLU A 260 -4.96 -1.19 -19.95
CA GLU A 260 -4.95 -2.06 -21.14
C GLU A 260 -3.61 -2.79 -21.30
N TYR A 261 -2.51 -2.18 -20.90
CA TYR A 261 -1.17 -2.75 -20.94
C TYR A 261 -1.04 -3.98 -20.03
N GLN A 262 -1.65 -3.93 -18.84
CA GLN A 262 -1.67 -5.05 -17.91
C GLN A 262 -2.65 -6.14 -18.33
N LYS A 263 -3.82 -5.76 -18.86
CA LYS A 263 -4.88 -6.71 -19.23
C LYS A 263 -4.66 -7.33 -20.60
N GLY A 264 -3.89 -6.70 -21.49
CA GLY A 264 -3.76 -7.10 -22.89
C GLY A 264 -5.02 -6.84 -23.73
N GLU A 265 -6.04 -6.20 -23.17
CA GLU A 265 -7.31 -5.90 -23.84
C GLU A 265 -7.88 -4.54 -23.40
N LYS A 266 -8.74 -3.94 -24.27
CA LYS A 266 -9.38 -2.63 -24.02
C LYS A 266 -10.72 -2.74 -23.28
N LYS A 267 -10.89 -3.75 -22.43
CA LYS A 267 -12.15 -3.96 -21.70
C LYS A 267 -12.03 -3.56 -20.24
N ASN A 268 -12.97 -2.75 -19.75
CA ASN A 268 -13.01 -2.27 -18.35
C ASN A 268 -11.69 -1.64 -17.91
N VAL A 269 -11.12 -0.75 -18.75
CA VAL A 269 -9.85 -0.08 -18.48
C VAL A 269 -10.06 1.05 -17.47
N GLU A 270 -9.40 0.95 -16.32
CA GLU A 270 -9.42 1.94 -15.24
C GLU A 270 -8.00 2.39 -14.83
N GLY A 271 -6.98 2.04 -15.60
CA GLY A 271 -5.60 2.45 -15.42
C GLY A 271 -5.00 3.04 -16.70
N LYS A 272 -3.98 3.87 -16.54
CA LYS A 272 -3.18 4.44 -17.63
C LYS A 272 -1.71 4.08 -17.49
N LYS A 273 -0.96 4.23 -18.59
CA LYS A 273 0.50 4.17 -18.64
C LYS A 273 1.08 5.59 -18.62
N MET A 274 2.20 5.74 -17.93
CA MET A 274 3.01 6.95 -17.95
C MET A 274 4.49 6.62 -17.77
N HIS A 275 5.34 7.59 -17.97
CA HIS A 275 6.77 7.50 -17.65
C HIS A 275 7.03 8.33 -16.39
N VAL A 276 7.84 7.80 -15.49
CA VAL A 276 8.32 8.50 -14.30
C VAL A 276 9.83 8.68 -14.38
N ALA A 277 10.32 9.80 -13.87
CA ALA A 277 11.75 10.07 -13.88
C ALA A 277 12.51 8.95 -13.15
N TYR A 278 13.66 8.57 -13.67
CA TYR A 278 14.58 7.65 -13.00
C TYR A 278 15.11 8.29 -11.71
N LYS A 279 15.10 7.53 -10.62
CA LYS A 279 15.38 8.05 -9.26
C LYS A 279 16.64 7.46 -8.61
N GLY A 280 17.35 6.56 -9.29
CA GLY A 280 18.44 5.82 -8.68
C GLY A 280 17.97 4.63 -7.85
N LYS A 281 18.68 4.30 -6.78
CA LYS A 281 18.44 3.07 -5.99
C LYS A 281 17.22 3.17 -5.09
N LEU A 282 16.48 2.08 -4.98
CA LEU A 282 15.35 1.94 -4.07
C LEU A 282 15.73 2.19 -2.60
N GLN A 283 16.91 1.71 -2.19
CA GLN A 283 17.39 1.86 -0.82
C GLN A 283 17.56 3.34 -0.41
N ASP A 284 17.95 4.21 -1.34
CA ASP A 284 18.11 5.65 -1.05
C ASP A 284 16.74 6.27 -0.71
N THR A 285 15.70 5.95 -1.47
CA THR A 285 14.32 6.39 -1.17
C THR A 285 13.80 5.84 0.15
N LEU A 286 14.05 4.56 0.47
CA LEU A 286 13.65 3.97 1.75
C LEU A 286 14.36 4.66 2.93
N THR A 287 15.64 4.98 2.77
CA THR A 287 16.43 5.72 3.79
C THR A 287 15.88 7.12 3.99
N GLU A 288 15.58 7.84 2.91
CA GLU A 288 14.99 9.18 2.97
C GLU A 288 13.60 9.16 3.63
N MET A 289 12.73 8.20 3.25
CA MET A 289 11.43 8.00 3.90
C MET A 289 11.57 7.76 5.41
N GLN A 290 12.56 6.97 5.82
CA GLN A 290 12.83 6.71 7.24
C GLN A 290 13.21 7.99 7.97
N GLN A 291 14.13 8.78 7.43
CA GLN A 291 14.59 10.03 8.01
C GLN A 291 13.46 11.08 8.14
N ASP A 292 12.63 11.19 7.10
CA ASP A 292 11.50 12.10 7.09
C ASP A 292 10.42 11.68 8.09
N LEU A 293 10.17 10.37 8.21
CA LEU A 293 9.23 9.84 9.19
C LEU A 293 9.76 9.99 10.64
N GLN A 294 11.05 9.80 10.87
CA GLN A 294 11.71 10.13 12.14
C GLN A 294 11.52 11.60 12.50
N SER A 295 11.66 12.49 11.51
CA SER A 295 11.37 13.91 11.68
C SER A 295 9.90 14.13 12.07
N SER A 296 8.96 13.46 11.39
CA SER A 296 7.53 13.55 11.70
C SER A 296 7.20 13.09 13.12
N ILE A 297 7.81 12.00 13.59
CA ILE A 297 7.65 11.49 14.97
C ILE A 297 8.20 12.53 15.98
N SER A 298 9.35 13.11 15.70
CA SER A 298 9.95 14.17 16.53
C SER A 298 9.02 15.39 16.62
N TYR A 299 8.45 15.85 15.50
CA TYR A 299 7.45 16.92 15.49
C TYR A 299 6.16 16.55 16.21
N ALA A 300 5.81 15.26 16.23
CA ALA A 300 4.65 14.79 17.00
C ALA A 300 4.89 14.71 18.52
N GLY A 301 6.10 15.03 18.99
CA GLY A 301 6.42 15.05 20.42
C GLY A 301 6.60 13.66 21.03
N GLY A 302 6.99 12.67 20.24
CA GLY A 302 7.19 11.30 20.71
C GLY A 302 8.46 10.65 20.20
N THR A 303 8.56 9.33 20.43
CA THR A 303 9.68 8.48 20.01
C THR A 303 9.27 7.33 19.11
N LYS A 304 7.97 7.18 18.85
CA LYS A 304 7.38 6.10 18.03
C LYS A 304 6.23 6.63 17.18
N LEU A 305 5.81 5.87 16.17
CA LEU A 305 4.72 6.19 15.25
C LEU A 305 3.41 6.57 15.96
N ASP A 306 3.12 5.99 17.12
CA ASP A 306 1.87 6.26 17.84
C ASP A 306 1.74 7.74 18.27
N ALA A 307 2.85 8.47 18.43
CA ALA A 307 2.79 9.90 18.69
C ALA A 307 2.08 10.68 17.58
N ILE A 308 2.28 10.28 16.32
CA ILE A 308 1.63 10.93 15.18
C ILE A 308 0.10 10.74 15.22
N ARG A 309 -0.40 9.63 15.76
CA ARG A 309 -1.84 9.31 15.81
C ARG A 309 -2.66 10.29 16.64
N THR A 310 -2.04 10.99 17.57
CA THR A 310 -2.72 11.84 18.56
C THR A 310 -2.51 13.35 18.35
N VAL A 311 -1.67 13.76 17.40
CA VAL A 311 -1.45 15.20 17.14
C VAL A 311 -2.70 15.87 16.57
N ASP A 312 -2.85 17.15 16.82
CA ASP A 312 -3.88 17.96 16.19
C ASP A 312 -3.53 18.25 14.73
N TYR A 313 -4.52 18.70 13.97
CA TYR A 313 -4.36 19.09 12.57
C TYR A 313 -5.28 20.26 12.23
N VAL A 314 -4.92 20.96 11.17
CA VAL A 314 -5.75 22.03 10.57
C VAL A 314 -6.15 21.64 9.15
N ILE A 315 -7.30 22.15 8.72
CA ILE A 315 -7.70 22.11 7.31
C ILE A 315 -7.26 23.43 6.68
N VAL A 316 -6.40 23.35 5.68
CA VAL A 316 -5.84 24.50 4.97
C VAL A 316 -6.71 24.76 3.75
N LYS A 317 -7.37 25.92 3.70
CA LYS A 317 -8.31 26.26 2.61
C LYS A 317 -7.63 26.67 1.30
N ASN A 318 -6.37 27.08 1.36
CA ASN A 318 -5.57 27.45 0.20
C ASN A 318 -4.18 26.84 0.36
N SER A 319 -3.67 26.20 -0.69
CA SER A 319 -2.27 25.79 -0.74
C SER A 319 -1.39 27.03 -0.85
N ILE A 320 -0.84 27.47 0.26
CA ILE A 320 0.24 28.45 0.28
C ILE A 320 1.52 27.67 0.02
N PHE A 321 2.05 27.80 -1.19
CA PHE A 321 3.35 27.25 -1.51
C PHE A 321 4.44 28.16 -0.96
N ASN A 322 5.35 27.60 -0.19
CA ASN A 322 6.60 28.25 0.17
C ASN A 322 7.59 28.32 -1.02
N GLY A 323 7.11 28.09 -2.24
CA GLY A 323 7.92 28.15 -3.45
C GLY A 323 8.60 26.85 -3.86
N ASP A 324 8.53 25.82 -3.03
CA ASP A 324 9.30 24.61 -3.22
C ASP A 324 8.49 23.48 -3.86
N LYS A 325 8.77 23.22 -5.13
CA LYS A 325 8.45 21.93 -5.75
C LYS A 325 9.60 20.96 -5.41
N VAL A 326 9.41 20.12 -4.42
CA VAL A 326 10.44 19.18 -3.97
C VAL A 326 10.55 17.97 -4.92
N TYR A 327 9.51 17.69 -5.73
CA TYR A 327 9.46 16.52 -6.66
C TYR A 327 8.85 16.87 -8.02
#